data_c70b557289228191e7a1d7b0c2a6d6e4
#
_entry.id   c70b557289228191e7a1d7b0c2a6d6e4
#
_cell.length_a   1.000
_cell.length_b   1.000
_cell.length_c   1.000
_cell.angle_alpha   90.00
_cell.angle_beta   90.00
_cell.angle_gamma   90.00
#
_symmetry.space_group_name_H-M   'P 1'
#
loop_
_entity.id
_entity.type
_entity.pdbx_description
1 polymer ?
#
loop_
_entity_poly.entity_id
_entity_poly.type
_entity_poly.pdbx_seq_one_letter_code
_entity_poly.pdbx_strand_id
1 'polypeptide(L)'
;TLSALGVQAVAEPFIRRRAIRHLQKGRVVIFAAGTGNPFMSTDTAAALRAVEIGADVLLMAKHEVDGIYNADPRTHPEAKRFERIGYMDVLTKGLEVMDNTAVSLCMDNRLPIIVFDIFAPGSLLKLLQSEQLGTLVADIPEQYLPKE
;
A
#
# COMPACT_ATOMS: atom_id res chain seq x y z
N THR A 1 2.06 -16.84 10.58
CA THR A 1 1.32 -16.73 9.31
C THR A 1 -0.16 -16.97 9.54
N LEU A 2 -1.02 -16.10 9.00
CA LEU A 2 -2.47 -16.23 9.01
C LEU A 2 -2.97 -16.35 7.58
N SER A 3 -3.73 -17.39 7.26
CA SER A 3 -4.22 -17.66 5.90
C SER A 3 -5.71 -17.38 5.75
N ALA A 4 -6.09 -16.72 4.66
CA ALA A 4 -7.50 -16.53 4.29
C ALA A 4 -8.17 -17.83 3.81
N LEU A 5 -7.38 -18.82 3.38
CA LEU A 5 -7.85 -20.15 3.00
C LEU A 5 -7.54 -21.17 4.11
N GLY A 6 -8.37 -22.17 4.26
CA GLY A 6 -8.24 -23.23 5.27
C GLY A 6 -7.09 -24.19 4.95
N VAL A 7 -5.88 -23.90 5.43
CA VAL A 7 -4.67 -24.74 5.29
C VAL A 7 -4.06 -25.02 6.67
N GLN A 8 -4.86 -25.54 7.57
CA GLN A 8 -4.55 -25.68 9.00
C GLN A 8 -3.25 -26.43 9.31
N ALA A 9 -2.78 -27.28 8.38
CA ALA A 9 -1.52 -28.00 8.54
C ALA A 9 -0.28 -27.10 8.49
N VAL A 10 -0.38 -25.86 7.91
CA VAL A 10 0.78 -25.00 7.66
C VAL A 10 0.58 -23.55 8.13
N ALA A 11 -0.67 -23.09 8.32
CA ALA A 11 -0.97 -21.75 8.74
C ALA A 11 -2.25 -21.67 9.59
N GLU A 12 -2.29 -20.73 10.52
CA GLU A 12 -3.51 -20.43 11.26
C GLU A 12 -4.56 -19.80 10.32
N PRO A 13 -5.86 -20.10 10.51
CA PRO A 13 -6.91 -19.38 9.79
C PRO A 13 -6.89 -17.90 10.20
N PHE A 14 -7.07 -17.01 9.20
CA PHE A 14 -7.17 -15.59 9.46
C PHE A 14 -8.41 -15.28 10.31
N ILE A 15 -8.17 -14.74 11.48
CA ILE A 15 -9.18 -14.15 12.37
C ILE A 15 -8.61 -12.82 12.86
N ARG A 16 -9.31 -11.71 12.59
CA ARG A 16 -8.89 -10.34 12.93
C ARG A 16 -8.34 -10.24 14.36
N ARG A 17 -9.06 -10.76 15.35
CA ARG A 17 -8.65 -10.69 16.77
C ARG A 17 -7.34 -11.45 17.05
N ARG A 18 -7.06 -12.53 16.33
CA ARG A 18 -5.77 -13.24 16.42
C ARG A 18 -4.64 -12.42 15.85
N ALA A 19 -4.84 -11.81 14.66
CA ALA A 19 -3.85 -10.93 14.06
C ALA A 19 -3.46 -9.79 15.03
N ILE A 20 -4.46 -9.08 15.57
CA ILE A 20 -4.25 -8.00 16.54
C ILE A 20 -3.49 -8.51 17.78
N ARG A 21 -3.85 -9.68 18.33
CA ARG A 21 -3.15 -10.27 19.47
C ARG A 21 -1.68 -10.59 19.18
N HIS A 22 -1.38 -11.05 17.96
CA HIS A 22 0.01 -11.28 17.55
C HIS A 22 0.79 -9.97 17.47
N LEU A 23 0.21 -8.93 16.85
CA LEU A 23 0.83 -7.60 16.76
C LEU A 23 1.07 -6.98 18.14
N GLN A 24 0.09 -7.04 19.05
CA GLN A 24 0.23 -6.57 20.45
C GLN A 24 1.35 -7.27 21.23
N LYS A 25 1.74 -8.48 20.81
CA LYS A 25 2.89 -9.21 21.35
C LYS A 25 4.21 -8.88 20.65
N GLY A 26 4.26 -7.84 19.81
CA GLY A 26 5.44 -7.43 19.06
C GLY A 26 5.84 -8.41 17.94
N ARG A 27 4.91 -9.22 17.43
CA ARG A 27 5.18 -10.18 16.37
C ARG A 27 4.94 -9.57 15.00
N VAL A 28 5.77 -9.94 14.03
CA VAL A 28 5.48 -9.73 12.62
C VAL A 28 4.42 -10.74 12.19
N VAL A 29 3.37 -10.27 11.50
CA VAL A 29 2.28 -11.12 11.00
C VAL A 29 2.33 -11.16 9.48
N ILE A 30 2.32 -12.37 8.91
CA ILE A 30 2.24 -12.60 7.47
C ILE A 30 0.80 -12.99 7.15
N PHE A 31 0.13 -12.24 6.27
CA PHE A 31 -1.18 -12.55 5.74
C PHE A 31 -1.03 -13.28 4.40
N ALA A 32 -1.49 -14.52 4.34
CA ALA A 32 -1.39 -15.37 3.16
C ALA A 32 -2.74 -15.58 2.49
N ALA A 33 -2.73 -15.96 1.21
CA ALA A 33 -3.88 -16.27 0.39
C ALA A 33 -4.86 -15.09 0.13
N GLY A 34 -4.35 -13.86 0.19
CA GLY A 34 -5.12 -12.67 -0.19
C GLY A 34 -6.38 -12.47 0.66
N THR A 35 -7.52 -12.28 0.00
CA THR A 35 -8.84 -12.24 0.64
C THR A 35 -9.47 -13.62 0.80
N GLY A 36 -8.97 -14.63 0.09
CA GLY A 36 -9.61 -15.94 -0.07
C GLY A 36 -10.77 -15.93 -1.06
N ASN A 37 -11.07 -14.80 -1.70
CA ASN A 37 -12.15 -14.66 -2.68
C ASN A 37 -11.61 -14.50 -4.10
N PRO A 38 -12.25 -15.11 -5.12
CA PRO A 38 -11.91 -14.87 -6.51
C PRO A 38 -12.20 -13.40 -6.90
N PHE A 39 -11.57 -12.93 -7.97
CA PHE A 39 -11.73 -11.59 -8.53
C PHE A 39 -11.30 -10.43 -7.63
N MET A 40 -10.65 -10.71 -6.50
CA MET A 40 -10.04 -9.72 -5.62
C MET A 40 -8.52 -9.71 -5.81
N SER A 41 -7.95 -8.52 -6.02
CA SER A 41 -6.52 -8.34 -6.18
C SER A 41 -5.75 -8.47 -4.87
N THR A 42 -4.43 -8.59 -4.96
CA THR A 42 -3.54 -8.52 -3.78
C THR A 42 -3.51 -7.11 -3.18
N ASP A 43 -3.71 -6.07 -4.00
CA ASP A 43 -3.80 -4.68 -3.53
C ASP A 43 -5.05 -4.49 -2.64
N THR A 44 -6.21 -5.00 -3.09
CA THR A 44 -7.45 -5.02 -2.28
C THR A 44 -7.25 -5.83 -1.00
N ALA A 45 -6.57 -6.98 -1.08
CA ALA A 45 -6.28 -7.78 0.12
C ALA A 45 -5.41 -7.02 1.12
N ALA A 46 -4.37 -6.33 0.65
CA ALA A 46 -3.48 -5.55 1.51
C ALA A 46 -4.23 -4.40 2.19
N ALA A 47 -5.04 -3.64 1.44
CA ALA A 47 -5.89 -2.58 1.99
C ALA A 47 -6.87 -3.12 3.05
N LEU A 48 -7.56 -4.22 2.75
CA LEU A 48 -8.51 -4.85 3.68
C LEU A 48 -7.81 -5.28 4.98
N ARG A 49 -6.68 -5.98 4.89
CA ARG A 49 -5.94 -6.42 6.09
C ARG A 49 -5.43 -5.25 6.91
N ALA A 50 -4.91 -4.20 6.26
CA ALA A 50 -4.45 -3.00 6.95
C ALA A 50 -5.58 -2.32 7.74
N VAL A 51 -6.76 -2.14 7.12
CA VAL A 51 -7.94 -1.59 7.80
C VAL A 51 -8.38 -2.49 8.96
N GLU A 52 -8.47 -3.81 8.75
CA GLU A 52 -8.91 -4.77 9.76
C GLU A 52 -8.05 -4.78 11.02
N ILE A 53 -6.75 -4.58 10.89
CA ILE A 53 -5.82 -4.58 12.02
C ILE A 53 -5.59 -3.18 12.61
N GLY A 54 -6.15 -2.13 11.99
CA GLY A 54 -5.94 -0.75 12.40
C GLY A 54 -4.50 -0.28 12.17
N ALA A 55 -3.96 -0.54 10.97
CA ALA A 55 -2.63 -0.07 10.60
C ALA A 55 -2.59 1.45 10.47
N ASP A 56 -1.47 2.07 10.82
CA ASP A 56 -1.28 3.52 10.70
C ASP A 56 -0.99 3.95 9.26
N VAL A 57 -0.43 3.05 8.45
CA VAL A 57 -0.07 3.29 7.05
C VAL A 57 -0.02 1.98 6.27
N LEU A 58 -0.36 2.03 4.99
CA LEU A 58 -0.16 0.94 4.03
C LEU A 58 1.06 1.25 3.16
N LEU A 59 2.11 0.44 3.25
CA LEU A 59 3.28 0.53 2.38
C LEU A 59 3.04 -0.32 1.13
N MET A 60 2.82 0.35 0.00
CA MET A 60 2.61 -0.31 -1.29
C MET A 60 3.95 -0.45 -2.02
N ALA A 61 4.57 -1.60 -1.85
CA ALA A 61 5.86 -1.93 -2.45
C ALA A 61 5.69 -2.33 -3.91
N LYS A 62 6.30 -1.59 -4.81
CA LYS A 62 6.30 -1.87 -6.26
C LYS A 62 7.69 -2.31 -6.73
N HIS A 63 7.78 -2.82 -7.95
CA HIS A 63 9.02 -3.17 -8.63
C HIS A 63 9.32 -2.09 -9.67
N GLU A 64 10.49 -1.47 -9.59
CA GLU A 64 10.95 -0.42 -10.51
C GLU A 64 9.99 0.79 -10.62
N VAL A 65 9.18 1.04 -9.57
CA VAL A 65 8.28 2.18 -9.51
C VAL A 65 8.49 2.87 -8.16
N ASP A 66 9.21 3.99 -8.19
CA ASP A 66 9.62 4.72 -7.00
C ASP A 66 8.58 5.72 -6.48
N GLY A 67 7.37 5.71 -7.05
CA GLY A 67 6.25 6.54 -6.64
C GLY A 67 5.19 6.68 -7.74
N ILE A 68 4.29 7.64 -7.58
CA ILE A 68 3.21 7.95 -8.53
C ILE A 68 3.62 9.13 -9.39
N TYR A 69 3.42 9.01 -10.71
CA TYR A 69 3.72 10.02 -11.71
C TYR A 69 2.44 10.53 -12.37
N ASN A 70 2.49 11.74 -12.90
CA ASN A 70 1.38 12.31 -13.68
C ASN A 70 1.22 11.72 -15.08
N ALA A 71 2.22 10.95 -15.56
CA ALA A 71 2.23 10.18 -16.79
C ALA A 71 3.24 9.02 -16.64
N ASP A 72 3.22 8.03 -17.54
CA ASP A 72 4.22 6.94 -17.50
C ASP A 72 5.62 7.48 -17.86
N PRO A 73 6.59 7.48 -16.93
CA PRO A 73 7.93 8.03 -17.17
C PRO A 73 8.71 7.28 -18.25
N ARG A 74 8.32 6.04 -18.59
CA ARG A 74 8.96 5.26 -19.67
C ARG A 74 8.60 5.76 -21.06
N THR A 75 7.41 6.35 -21.20
CA THR A 75 6.90 6.88 -22.47
C THR A 75 6.90 8.41 -22.51
N HIS A 76 6.93 9.06 -21.33
CA HIS A 76 6.90 10.51 -21.17
C HIS A 76 8.08 10.96 -20.29
N PRO A 77 9.24 11.29 -20.87
CA PRO A 77 10.42 11.69 -20.10
C PRO A 77 10.22 12.96 -19.23
N GLU A 78 9.21 13.78 -19.58
CA GLU A 78 8.80 14.96 -18.82
C GLU A 78 7.88 14.65 -17.63
N ALA A 79 7.50 13.39 -17.43
CA ALA A 79 6.63 12.98 -16.32
C ALA A 79 7.22 13.42 -14.98
N LYS A 80 6.36 13.92 -14.10
CA LYS A 80 6.74 14.39 -12.77
C LYS A 80 6.15 13.47 -11.72
N ARG A 81 6.99 13.09 -10.76
CA ARG A 81 6.55 12.32 -9.60
C ARG A 81 5.85 13.23 -8.60
N PHE A 82 4.73 12.77 -8.08
CA PHE A 82 4.10 13.40 -6.93
C PHE A 82 4.89 13.10 -5.65
N GLU A 83 5.09 14.09 -4.82
CA GLU A 83 5.51 13.92 -3.44
C GLU A 83 4.33 13.40 -2.61
N ARG A 84 3.16 14.03 -2.84
CA ARG A 84 1.89 13.66 -2.22
C ARG A 84 0.73 13.91 -3.18
N ILE A 85 -0.35 13.14 -3.02
CA ILE A 85 -1.54 13.25 -3.87
C ILE A 85 -2.78 12.79 -3.10
N GLY A 86 -3.94 13.38 -3.41
CA GLY A 86 -5.22 12.99 -2.84
C GLY A 86 -5.74 11.66 -3.39
N TYR A 87 -6.50 10.88 -2.59
CA TYR A 87 -7.13 9.64 -3.08
C TYR A 87 -8.03 9.91 -4.29
N MET A 88 -8.86 10.97 -4.23
CA MET A 88 -9.75 11.32 -5.33
C MET A 88 -8.97 11.68 -6.60
N ASP A 89 -7.81 12.33 -6.47
CA ASP A 89 -6.97 12.66 -7.62
C ASP A 89 -6.39 11.40 -8.27
N VAL A 90 -5.97 10.40 -7.47
CA VAL A 90 -5.54 9.09 -7.99
C VAL A 90 -6.65 8.44 -8.78
N LEU A 91 -7.88 8.39 -8.24
CA LEU A 91 -9.04 7.77 -8.87
C LEU A 91 -9.49 8.52 -10.14
N THR A 92 -9.61 9.84 -10.09
CA THR A 92 -10.15 10.65 -11.19
C THR A 92 -9.15 10.81 -12.33
N LYS A 93 -7.86 10.85 -12.03
CA LYS A 93 -6.79 10.90 -13.05
C LYS A 93 -6.47 9.51 -13.62
N GLY A 94 -7.07 8.43 -13.07
CA GLY A 94 -6.84 7.07 -13.54
C GLY A 94 -5.38 6.61 -13.40
N LEU A 95 -4.71 7.01 -12.31
CA LEU A 95 -3.30 6.66 -12.09
C LEU A 95 -3.20 5.18 -11.65
N GLU A 96 -2.59 4.35 -12.49
CA GLU A 96 -2.54 2.89 -12.33
C GLU A 96 -1.46 2.45 -11.32
N VAL A 97 -1.58 2.87 -10.08
CA VAL A 97 -0.64 2.45 -9.01
C VAL A 97 -1.12 1.27 -8.19
N MET A 98 -2.42 1.17 -8.02
CA MET A 98 -3.12 0.04 -7.40
C MET A 98 -4.56 0.04 -7.89
N ASP A 99 -5.30 -1.04 -7.66
CA ASP A 99 -6.68 -1.10 -8.12
C ASP A 99 -7.59 -0.10 -7.37
N ASN A 100 -8.61 0.40 -8.07
CA ASN A 100 -9.51 1.42 -7.55
C ASN A 100 -10.27 0.97 -6.29
N THR A 101 -10.54 -0.33 -6.14
CA THR A 101 -11.20 -0.89 -4.95
C THR A 101 -10.30 -0.70 -3.72
N ALA A 102 -9.01 -0.97 -3.86
CA ALA A 102 -8.05 -0.79 -2.78
C ALA A 102 -7.88 0.69 -2.40
N VAL A 103 -7.79 1.60 -3.40
CA VAL A 103 -7.71 3.05 -3.15
C VAL A 103 -8.97 3.54 -2.44
N SER A 104 -10.16 3.15 -2.91
CA SER A 104 -11.44 3.55 -2.31
C SER A 104 -11.56 3.05 -0.87
N LEU A 105 -11.16 1.80 -0.61
CA LEU A 105 -11.19 1.24 0.75
C LEU A 105 -10.27 2.00 1.71
N CYS A 106 -9.07 2.37 1.26
CA CYS A 106 -8.14 3.18 2.04
C CYS A 106 -8.70 4.60 2.27
N MET A 107 -9.29 5.22 1.25
CA MET A 107 -9.93 6.53 1.34
C MET A 107 -11.04 6.55 2.39
N ASP A 108 -11.99 5.61 2.32
CA ASP A 108 -13.13 5.52 3.24
C ASP A 108 -12.70 5.33 4.71
N ASN A 109 -11.56 4.69 4.90
CA ASN A 109 -10.99 4.45 6.24
C ASN A 109 -9.87 5.43 6.62
N ARG A 110 -9.57 6.43 5.78
CA ARG A 110 -8.49 7.41 5.98
C ARG A 110 -7.13 6.76 6.26
N LEU A 111 -6.88 5.61 5.62
CA LEU A 111 -5.63 4.88 5.74
C LEU A 111 -4.61 5.42 4.73
N PRO A 112 -3.55 6.13 5.15
CA PRO A 112 -2.52 6.62 4.24
C PRO A 112 -1.83 5.48 3.50
N ILE A 113 -1.47 5.73 2.23
CA ILE A 113 -0.71 4.78 1.41
C ILE A 113 0.62 5.45 1.02
N ILE A 114 1.72 4.73 1.11
CA ILE A 114 3.01 5.16 0.55
C ILE A 114 3.39 4.18 -0.56
N VAL A 115 3.48 4.70 -1.78
CA VAL A 115 3.94 3.92 -2.95
C VAL A 115 5.43 4.13 -3.14
N PHE A 116 6.22 3.05 -3.16
CA PHE A 116 7.67 3.12 -3.24
C PHE A 116 8.28 1.92 -3.95
N ASP A 117 9.53 2.03 -4.40
CA ASP A 117 10.29 0.91 -4.95
C ASP A 117 10.98 0.12 -3.82
N ILE A 118 10.56 -1.15 -3.64
CA ILE A 118 11.14 -2.02 -2.62
C ILE A 118 12.55 -2.50 -2.97
N PHE A 119 12.92 -2.52 -4.25
CA PHE A 119 14.24 -2.97 -4.71
C PHE A 119 15.30 -1.86 -4.65
N ALA A 120 14.89 -0.61 -4.46
CA ALA A 120 15.85 0.46 -4.21
C ALA A 120 16.60 0.19 -2.88
N PRO A 121 17.95 0.26 -2.88
CA PRO A 121 18.76 -0.11 -1.71
C PRO A 121 18.35 0.66 -0.45
N GLY A 122 17.93 -0.07 0.59
CA GLY A 122 17.57 0.46 1.89
C GLY A 122 16.24 1.21 1.93
N SER A 123 15.42 1.18 0.88
CA SER A 123 14.16 1.94 0.77
C SER A 123 13.22 1.70 1.95
N LEU A 124 12.98 0.45 2.34
CA LEU A 124 12.12 0.13 3.47
C LEU A 124 12.68 0.68 4.79
N LEU A 125 13.99 0.59 5.01
CA LEU A 125 14.62 1.10 6.23
C LEU A 125 14.49 2.64 6.29
N LYS A 126 14.73 3.32 5.19
CA LYS A 126 14.59 4.78 5.07
C LYS A 126 13.16 5.23 5.38
N LEU A 127 12.15 4.54 4.81
CA LEU A 127 10.73 4.82 5.15
C LEU A 127 10.44 4.66 6.64
N LEU A 128 10.96 3.59 7.27
CA LEU A 128 10.80 3.38 8.71
C LEU A 128 11.53 4.41 9.58
N GLN A 129 12.55 5.08 9.03
CA GLN A 129 13.27 6.19 9.65
C GLN A 129 12.64 7.57 9.32
N SER A 130 11.44 7.57 8.74
CA SER A 130 10.70 8.78 8.36
C SER A 130 11.40 9.64 7.29
N GLU A 131 12.25 9.04 6.46
CA GLU A 131 12.75 9.71 5.27
C GLU A 131 11.64 9.85 4.22
N GLN A 132 11.58 10.97 3.54
CA GLN A 132 10.64 11.20 2.44
C GLN A 132 11.06 10.35 1.23
N LEU A 133 10.37 9.24 1.02
CA LEU A 133 10.60 8.34 -0.09
C LEU A 133 9.26 7.92 -0.70
N GLY A 134 9.21 7.86 -2.04
CA GLY A 134 7.98 7.46 -2.71
C GLY A 134 6.96 8.58 -2.85
N THR A 135 5.70 8.21 -2.97
CA THR A 135 4.56 9.12 -3.01
C THR A 135 3.56 8.79 -1.91
N LEU A 136 3.21 9.79 -1.12
CA LEU A 136 2.15 9.69 -0.11
C LEU A 136 0.77 9.91 -0.77
N VAL A 137 -0.14 8.95 -0.60
CA VAL A 137 -1.57 9.09 -0.94
C VAL A 137 -2.38 9.22 0.34
N ALA A 138 -3.05 10.36 0.51
CA ALA A 138 -3.87 10.65 1.70
C ALA A 138 -4.94 11.69 1.36
N ASP A 139 -5.75 12.11 2.34
CA ASP A 139 -6.72 13.21 2.16
C ASP A 139 -6.01 14.57 2.25
N ILE A 140 -5.24 14.90 1.23
CA ILE A 140 -4.36 16.09 1.14
C ILE A 140 -4.34 16.62 -0.29
N PRO A 141 -3.98 17.93 -0.51
CA PRO A 141 -3.73 18.48 -1.83
C PRO A 141 -2.53 17.81 -2.50
N GLU A 142 -2.56 17.73 -3.83
CA GLU A 142 -1.43 17.22 -4.60
C GLU A 142 -0.21 18.16 -4.50
N GLN A 143 0.96 17.58 -4.46
CA GLN A 143 2.24 18.28 -4.50
C GLN A 143 3.24 17.45 -5.30
N TYR A 144 3.94 18.09 -6.21
CA TYR A 144 5.04 17.48 -6.95
C TYR A 144 6.35 17.64 -6.21
N LEU A 145 7.29 16.71 -6.46
CA LEU A 145 8.66 16.91 -6.03
C LEU A 145 9.24 18.16 -6.72
N PRO A 146 10.06 18.95 -6.01
CA PRO A 146 10.85 20.01 -6.64
C PRO A 146 11.69 19.43 -7.78
N LYS A 147 11.90 20.23 -8.84
CA LYS A 147 12.91 19.88 -9.85
C LYS A 147 14.29 20.08 -9.23
N GLU A 148 15.14 19.07 -9.30
CA GLU A 148 16.56 19.23 -9.05
C GLU A 148 17.24 20.11 -10.12
#